data_e50be49f1d43ebaff36dd6f8168a9adc
#
_entry.id   e50be49f1d43ebaff36dd6f8168a9adc
#
_cell.length_a   1.000
_cell.length_b   1.000
_cell.length_c   1.000
_cell.angle_alpha   90.00
_cell.angle_beta   90.00
_cell.angle_gamma   90.00
#
_symmetry.space_group_name_H-M   'P 1'
#
loop_
_entity.id
_entity.type
_entity.pdbx_description
1 polymer ?
#
loop_
_entity_poly.entity_id
_entity_poly.type
_entity_poly.pdbx_seq_one_letter_code
_entity_poly.pdbx_strand_id
1 'polypeptide(L)'
;MQRFDFINRFFFDGENLGANIYSVHPLYAISDKCESWKHLNKAYFTVEGSAENLDEIKSIFERAGNKVIAMGAENKSLYHCGAVVVSNLVNGLFQVGAEMLVKCGFDKKDAKKALVPLFTG
;
A
#
# COMPACT_ATOMS: atom_id res chain seq x y z
N MET A 1 7.98 6.22 -15.66
CA MET A 1 9.15 7.07 -15.41
C MET A 1 8.78 8.50 -15.03
N GLN A 2 7.87 9.19 -15.73
CA GLN A 2 7.51 10.61 -15.46
C GLN A 2 6.88 10.91 -14.08
N ARG A 3 6.20 9.95 -13.43
CA ARG A 3 5.51 10.18 -12.15
C ARG A 3 6.46 10.27 -10.94
N PHE A 4 7.57 9.54 -11.00
CA PHE A 4 8.62 9.60 -9.96
C PHE A 4 9.42 10.91 -10.01
N ASP A 5 9.67 11.43 -11.20
CA ASP A 5 10.40 12.69 -11.39
C ASP A 5 9.61 13.89 -10.85
N PHE A 6 8.26 13.88 -10.98
CA PHE A 6 7.40 14.92 -10.46
C PHE A 6 7.40 14.96 -8.92
N ILE A 7 7.29 13.80 -8.28
CA ILE A 7 7.29 13.70 -6.81
C ILE A 7 8.64 14.16 -6.26
N ASN A 8 9.76 13.66 -6.81
CA ASN A 8 11.09 14.07 -6.37
C ASN A 8 11.33 15.57 -6.56
N ARG A 9 10.87 16.14 -7.66
CA ARG A 9 10.97 17.58 -7.92
C ARG A 9 10.14 18.41 -6.93
N PHE A 10 8.94 17.96 -6.59
CA PHE A 10 8.10 18.62 -5.60
C PHE A 10 8.76 18.65 -4.21
N PHE A 11 9.36 17.53 -3.78
CA PHE A 11 10.13 17.45 -2.53
C PHE A 11 11.33 18.42 -2.54
N PHE A 12 12.10 18.43 -3.62
CA PHE A 12 13.26 19.29 -3.77
C PHE A 12 12.89 20.79 -3.75
N ASP A 13 11.85 21.18 -4.45
CA ASP A 13 11.40 22.57 -4.50
C ASP A 13 10.88 23.04 -3.12
N GLY A 14 10.20 22.19 -2.37
CA GLY A 14 9.71 22.50 -1.04
C GLY A 14 10.82 22.69 0.00
N GLU A 15 11.84 21.85 -0.01
CA GLU A 15 13.00 21.97 0.89
C GLU A 15 13.76 23.26 0.63
N ASN A 16 13.92 23.65 -0.63
CA ASN A 16 14.56 24.90 -1.00
C ASN A 16 13.80 26.14 -0.51
N LEU A 17 12.51 26.02 -0.25
CA LEU A 17 11.68 27.09 0.34
C LEU A 17 11.63 27.03 1.87
N GLY A 18 12.42 26.14 2.51
CA GLY A 18 12.46 25.96 3.95
C GLY A 18 11.23 25.25 4.53
N ALA A 19 10.47 24.52 3.71
CA ALA A 19 9.35 23.75 4.16
C ALA A 19 9.78 22.32 4.56
N ASN A 20 9.23 21.80 5.64
CA ASN A 20 9.36 20.40 5.99
C ASN A 20 8.39 19.55 5.16
N ILE A 21 8.90 18.54 4.49
CA ILE A 21 8.13 17.73 3.54
C ILE A 21 8.04 16.30 4.03
N TYR A 22 6.83 15.76 3.97
CA TYR A 22 6.54 14.39 4.39
C TYR A 22 5.71 13.67 3.34
N SER A 23 6.00 12.39 3.14
CA SER A 23 5.16 11.47 2.38
C SER A 23 4.54 10.47 3.36
N VAL A 24 3.22 10.41 3.37
CA VAL A 24 2.47 9.49 4.21
C VAL A 24 1.70 8.54 3.30
N HIS A 25 1.93 7.24 3.45
CA HIS A 25 1.34 6.23 2.58
C HIS A 25 0.63 5.14 3.38
N PRO A 26 -0.69 4.93 3.19
CA PRO A 26 -1.40 3.80 3.79
C PRO A 26 -1.05 2.51 3.04
N LEU A 27 -0.63 1.48 3.78
CA LEU A 27 -0.50 0.13 3.23
C LEU A 27 -1.88 -0.53 3.23
N TYR A 28 -2.71 -0.11 2.29
CA TYR A 28 -4.10 -0.53 2.16
C TYR A 28 -4.56 -0.49 0.71
N ALA A 29 -5.34 -1.48 0.29
CA ALA A 29 -5.92 -1.50 -1.05
C ALA A 29 -7.10 -0.53 -1.14
N ILE A 30 -6.92 0.58 -1.83
CA ILE A 30 -7.98 1.56 -2.10
C ILE A 30 -8.76 1.09 -3.33
N SER A 31 -9.78 0.27 -3.11
CA SER A 31 -10.63 -0.30 -4.17
C SER A 31 -11.84 0.57 -4.50
N ASP A 32 -12.29 1.39 -3.55
CA ASP A 32 -13.41 2.31 -3.72
C ASP A 32 -13.07 3.68 -3.14
N LYS A 33 -13.19 4.73 -3.97
CA LYS A 33 -12.84 6.11 -3.58
C LYS A 33 -13.79 6.71 -2.53
N CYS A 34 -15.01 6.18 -2.42
CA CYS A 34 -16.02 6.71 -1.51
C CYS A 34 -16.12 5.93 -0.19
N GLU A 35 -15.67 4.66 -0.18
CA GLU A 35 -15.86 3.76 0.98
C GLU A 35 -14.54 3.34 1.64
N SER A 36 -13.44 3.22 0.90
CA SER A 36 -12.17 2.69 1.44
C SER A 36 -11.63 3.50 2.62
N TRP A 37 -11.87 4.81 2.66
CA TRP A 37 -11.44 5.68 3.76
C TRP A 37 -12.02 5.29 5.12
N LYS A 38 -13.23 4.70 5.16
CA LYS A 38 -13.89 4.24 6.38
C LYS A 38 -13.14 3.11 7.10
N HIS A 39 -12.22 2.47 6.40
CA HIS A 39 -11.46 1.31 6.89
C HIS A 39 -9.96 1.61 7.05
N LEU A 40 -9.53 2.85 6.83
CA LEU A 40 -8.11 3.24 6.94
C LEU A 40 -7.57 3.14 8.37
N ASN A 41 -8.43 3.10 9.39
CA ASN A 41 -8.04 2.82 10.77
C ASN A 41 -7.43 1.42 10.98
N LYS A 42 -7.57 0.51 10.00
CA LYS A 42 -6.95 -0.82 10.00
C LYS A 42 -5.60 -0.86 9.27
N ALA A 43 -5.28 0.21 8.54
CA ALA A 43 -4.07 0.28 7.75
C ALA A 43 -2.85 0.59 8.63
N TYR A 44 -1.72 0.00 8.25
CA TYR A 44 -0.43 0.54 8.63
C TYR A 44 -0.12 1.74 7.73
N PHE A 45 0.47 2.76 8.30
CA PHE A 45 0.97 3.90 7.55
C PHE A 45 2.49 3.89 7.57
N THR A 46 3.10 4.22 6.45
CA THR A 46 4.51 4.58 6.40
C THR A 46 4.65 6.08 6.28
N VAL A 47 5.62 6.65 6.98
CA VAL A 47 5.97 8.08 6.92
C VAL A 47 7.43 8.18 6.57
N GLU A 48 7.74 9.01 5.59
CA GLU A 48 9.10 9.41 5.20
C GLU A 48 9.17 10.92 5.01
N GLY A 49 10.33 11.51 5.11
CA GLY A 49 10.54 12.95 4.86
C GLY A 49 11.56 13.59 5.78
N SER A 50 11.42 14.89 5.98
CA SER A 50 12.30 15.69 6.82
C SER A 50 12.39 15.13 8.23
N ALA A 51 13.60 15.06 8.80
CA ALA A 51 13.80 14.56 10.16
C ALA A 51 13.13 15.46 11.21
N GLU A 52 13.06 16.76 10.94
CA GLU A 52 12.39 17.74 11.77
C GLU A 52 10.88 17.43 11.83
N ASN A 53 10.32 17.39 13.04
CA ASN A 53 8.89 17.10 13.29
C ASN A 53 8.36 15.75 12.78
N LEU A 54 9.20 14.80 12.39
CA LEU A 54 8.79 13.47 11.93
C LEU A 54 7.96 12.74 13.00
N ASP A 55 8.36 12.84 14.26
CA ASP A 55 7.65 12.22 15.39
C ASP A 55 6.28 12.87 15.63
N GLU A 56 6.14 14.18 15.38
CA GLU A 56 4.86 14.87 15.46
C GLU A 56 3.90 14.38 14.37
N ILE A 57 4.38 14.32 13.12
CA ILE A 57 3.59 13.77 12.00
C ILE A 57 3.16 12.34 12.30
N LYS A 58 4.07 11.49 12.77
CA LYS A 58 3.76 10.12 13.18
C LYS A 58 2.67 10.09 14.25
N SER A 59 2.80 10.92 15.30
CA SER A 59 1.84 10.98 16.41
C SER A 59 0.42 11.37 15.99
N ILE A 60 0.27 12.16 14.93
CA ILE A 60 -1.05 12.54 14.39
C ILE A 60 -1.83 11.30 13.96
N PHE A 61 -1.19 10.39 13.19
CA PHE A 61 -1.83 9.17 12.72
C PHE A 61 -1.98 8.12 13.84
N GLU A 62 -1.03 8.04 14.76
CA GLU A 62 -1.13 7.14 15.93
C GLU A 62 -2.31 7.52 16.84
N ARG A 63 -2.57 8.81 17.04
CA ARG A 63 -3.76 9.29 17.77
C ARG A 63 -5.07 8.97 17.04
N ALA A 64 -5.03 8.84 15.72
CA ALA A 64 -6.17 8.36 14.94
C ALA A 64 -6.37 6.83 15.01
N GLY A 65 -5.51 6.11 15.76
CA GLY A 65 -5.60 4.66 15.96
C GLY A 65 -4.82 3.84 14.95
N ASN A 66 -4.03 4.46 14.09
CA ASN A 66 -3.22 3.75 13.09
C ASN A 66 -1.88 3.32 13.67
N LYS A 67 -1.32 2.24 13.12
CA LYS A 67 0.09 1.88 13.32
C LYS A 67 0.95 2.59 12.28
N VAL A 68 1.98 3.26 12.73
CA VAL A 68 2.85 4.08 11.87
C VAL A 68 4.29 3.62 11.94
N ILE A 69 4.91 3.46 10.78
CA ILE A 69 6.31 3.10 10.61
C ILE A 69 7.04 4.26 9.92
N ALA A 70 8.03 4.83 10.59
CA ALA A 70 8.96 5.73 9.92
C ALA A 70 9.90 4.92 9.02
N MET A 71 10.09 5.36 7.79
CA MET A 71 10.87 4.66 6.79
C MET A 71 11.81 5.65 6.09
N GLY A 72 13.07 5.24 5.89
CA GLY A 72 13.99 6.02 5.07
C GLY A 72 13.64 5.94 3.59
N ALA A 73 13.89 7.02 2.86
CA ALA A 73 13.60 7.14 1.43
C ALA A 73 14.28 6.04 0.59
N GLU A 74 15.45 5.57 1.03
CA GLU A 74 16.22 4.50 0.40
C GLU A 74 15.45 3.15 0.37
N ASN A 75 14.54 2.93 1.30
CA ASN A 75 13.76 1.70 1.41
C ASN A 75 12.44 1.74 0.61
N LYS A 76 12.08 2.88 0.03
CA LYS A 76 10.81 3.08 -0.67
C LYS A 76 10.56 2.09 -1.81
N SER A 77 11.57 1.82 -2.61
CA SER A 77 11.47 0.87 -3.73
C SER A 77 11.22 -0.55 -3.23
N LEU A 78 11.93 -0.98 -2.17
CA LEU A 78 11.76 -2.31 -1.58
C LEU A 78 10.38 -2.45 -0.94
N TYR A 79 9.94 -1.44 -0.20
CA TYR A 79 8.60 -1.36 0.37
C TYR A 79 7.51 -1.48 -0.71
N HIS A 80 7.64 -0.71 -1.79
CA HIS A 80 6.69 -0.78 -2.91
C HIS A 80 6.69 -2.15 -3.59
N CYS A 81 7.85 -2.75 -3.81
CA CYS A 81 7.96 -4.12 -4.31
C CYS A 81 7.22 -5.12 -3.42
N GLY A 82 7.41 -5.05 -2.10
CA GLY A 82 6.70 -5.92 -1.15
C GLY A 82 5.18 -5.78 -1.26
N ALA A 83 4.69 -4.55 -1.33
CA ALA A 83 3.26 -4.28 -1.52
C ALA A 83 2.72 -4.85 -2.85
N VAL A 84 3.47 -4.68 -3.95
CA VAL A 84 3.11 -5.20 -5.29
C VAL A 84 3.11 -6.72 -5.31
N VAL A 85 4.09 -7.38 -4.70
CA VAL A 85 4.15 -8.85 -4.61
C VAL A 85 2.87 -9.40 -3.99
N VAL A 86 2.45 -8.85 -2.85
CA VAL A 86 1.26 -9.34 -2.13
C VAL A 86 -0.04 -8.92 -2.81
N SER A 87 -0.14 -7.69 -3.30
CA SER A 87 -1.39 -7.19 -3.88
C SER A 87 -1.64 -7.65 -5.31
N ASN A 88 -0.61 -7.75 -6.14
CA ASN A 88 -0.76 -8.02 -7.57
C ASN A 88 -0.32 -9.43 -7.96
N LEU A 89 0.90 -9.87 -7.55
CA LEU A 89 1.40 -11.17 -7.98
C LEU A 89 0.65 -12.32 -7.32
N VAL A 90 0.31 -12.19 -6.03
CA VAL A 90 -0.51 -13.20 -5.34
C VAL A 90 -1.90 -13.30 -5.99
N ASN A 91 -2.53 -12.18 -6.34
CA ASN A 91 -3.80 -12.20 -7.07
C ASN A 91 -3.67 -12.84 -8.44
N GLY A 92 -2.55 -12.61 -9.14
CA GLY A 92 -2.25 -13.29 -10.41
C GLY A 92 -2.17 -14.80 -10.26
N LEU A 93 -1.42 -15.28 -9.25
CA LEU A 93 -1.31 -16.72 -8.95
C LEU A 93 -2.66 -17.33 -8.57
N PHE A 94 -3.45 -16.63 -7.75
CA PHE A 94 -4.81 -17.06 -7.39
C PHE A 94 -5.70 -17.21 -8.63
N GLN A 95 -5.61 -16.27 -9.57
CA GLN A 95 -6.36 -16.32 -10.82
C GLN A 95 -5.96 -17.54 -11.68
N VAL A 96 -4.65 -17.82 -11.79
CA VAL A 96 -4.14 -19.01 -12.51
C VAL A 96 -4.69 -20.30 -11.86
N GLY A 97 -4.67 -20.39 -10.53
CA GLY A 97 -5.26 -21.53 -9.82
C GLY A 97 -6.75 -21.71 -10.11
N ALA A 98 -7.51 -20.59 -10.13
CA ALA A 98 -8.94 -20.65 -10.46
C ALA A 98 -9.18 -21.12 -11.89
N GLU A 99 -8.36 -20.73 -12.85
CA GLU A 99 -8.45 -21.17 -14.24
C GLU A 99 -8.15 -22.67 -14.39
N MET A 100 -7.24 -23.22 -13.58
CA MET A 100 -6.98 -24.65 -13.53
C MET A 100 -8.21 -25.42 -13.03
N LEU A 101 -8.88 -24.93 -11.97
CA LEU A 101 -10.11 -25.56 -11.47
C LEU A 101 -11.25 -25.51 -12.51
N VAL A 102 -11.36 -24.43 -13.27
CA VAL A 102 -12.35 -24.35 -14.37
C VAL A 102 -12.09 -25.45 -15.40
N LYS A 103 -10.84 -25.75 -15.74
CA LYS A 103 -10.49 -26.87 -16.63
C LYS A 103 -10.81 -28.23 -16.04
N CYS A 104 -10.91 -28.33 -14.71
CA CYS A 104 -11.36 -29.53 -14.00
C CYS A 104 -12.88 -29.66 -13.88
N GLY A 105 -13.66 -28.72 -14.51
CA GLY A 105 -15.10 -28.76 -14.53
C GLY A 105 -15.81 -27.87 -13.51
N PHE A 106 -15.07 -27.07 -12.73
CA PHE A 106 -15.70 -26.07 -11.87
C PHE A 106 -16.30 -24.93 -12.67
N ASP A 107 -17.44 -24.40 -12.22
CA ASP A 107 -17.91 -23.11 -12.70
C ASP A 107 -16.92 -21.99 -12.33
N LYS A 108 -16.77 -20.99 -13.18
CA LYS A 108 -15.80 -19.90 -13.00
C LYS A 108 -15.95 -19.15 -11.68
N LYS A 109 -17.18 -18.96 -11.20
CA LYS A 109 -17.48 -18.29 -9.94
C LYS A 109 -17.18 -19.19 -8.75
N ASP A 110 -17.50 -20.47 -8.86
CA ASP A 110 -17.28 -21.45 -7.81
C ASP A 110 -15.81 -21.83 -7.68
N ALA A 111 -15.05 -21.87 -8.77
CA ALA A 111 -13.60 -22.06 -8.73
C ALA A 111 -12.90 -21.05 -7.81
N LYS A 112 -13.25 -19.76 -7.93
CA LYS A 112 -12.71 -18.72 -7.06
C LYS A 112 -13.11 -18.91 -5.60
N LYS A 113 -14.39 -19.22 -5.34
CA LYS A 113 -14.88 -19.44 -3.98
C LYS A 113 -14.23 -20.65 -3.31
N ALA A 114 -14.01 -21.73 -4.06
CA ALA A 114 -13.39 -22.94 -3.57
C ALA A 114 -11.93 -22.72 -3.15
N LEU A 115 -11.21 -21.79 -3.78
CA LEU A 115 -9.83 -21.47 -3.44
C LEU A 115 -9.67 -20.53 -2.23
N VAL A 116 -10.71 -19.75 -1.87
CA VAL A 116 -10.59 -18.80 -0.76
C VAL A 116 -10.18 -19.47 0.56
N PRO A 117 -10.80 -20.56 1.02
CA PRO A 117 -10.40 -21.24 2.25
C PRO A 117 -8.96 -21.76 2.22
N LEU A 118 -8.47 -22.22 1.07
CA LEU A 118 -7.08 -22.66 0.92
C LEU A 118 -6.09 -21.48 1.01
N PHE A 119 -6.52 -20.30 0.58
CA PHE A 119 -5.69 -19.10 0.59
C PHE A 119 -5.65 -18.42 1.95
N THR A 120 -6.75 -18.47 2.70
CA THR A 120 -6.87 -17.79 4.00
C THR A 120 -6.49 -18.68 5.19
N GLY A 121 -6.26 -20.00 4.98
CA GLY A 121 -5.76 -20.97 5.96
C GLY A 121 -6.71 -21.29 7.05
#